data_aeeeb1e4f6203c2eba42af5e2f96dc61
#
_entry.id   aeeeb1e4f6203c2eba42af5e2f96dc61
#
_cell.length_a   1.000
_cell.length_b   1.000
_cell.length_c   1.000
_cell.angle_alpha   90.00
_cell.angle_beta   90.00
_cell.angle_gamma   90.00
#
_symmetry.space_group_name_H-M   'P 1'
#
loop_
_entity.id
_entity.type
_entity.pdbx_description
1 polymer ?
#
loop_
_entity_poly.entity_id
_entity_poly.type
_entity_poly.pdbx_seq_one_letter_code
_entity_poly.pdbx_strand_id
1 'polypeptide(L)'
;MKQEINPKGTNRAIAFELWTKSPMPMVTFTKTFDVTRLCKVSRQRSMKFNMLLCWCIGKAASGIEEFYMLPKNGKLYKYDRMAINVIADNIKGGLSFCDVAVNDDLEAFNANYQQLTETISQTCHDILDDKAVIVGTSAVTGTELDSITNQYSGIFTNPFLAWGRYRKGWFKTTLPISFQFHHAQMDGSHAARFLEELQKTINTI
;
A
#
# COMPACT_ATOMS: atom_id res chain seq x y z
N MET A 1 -0.68 -17.79 6.04
CA MET A 1 0.58 -18.40 6.58
C MET A 1 1.75 -17.90 5.76
N LYS A 2 2.88 -17.57 6.39
CA LYS A 2 4.11 -17.18 5.69
C LYS A 2 4.92 -18.44 5.39
N GLN A 3 5.30 -18.64 4.13
CA GLN A 3 6.07 -19.81 3.69
C GLN A 3 7.27 -19.38 2.84
N GLU A 4 8.46 -19.90 3.13
CA GLU A 4 9.60 -19.78 2.21
C GLU A 4 9.35 -20.66 0.98
N ILE A 5 9.53 -20.09 -0.22
CA ILE A 5 9.37 -20.79 -1.49
C ILE A 5 10.64 -20.74 -2.32
N ASN A 6 10.85 -21.77 -3.15
CA ASN A 6 11.97 -21.77 -4.08
C ASN A 6 11.68 -20.83 -5.26
N PRO A 7 12.45 -19.74 -5.45
CA PRO A 7 12.24 -18.82 -6.55
C PRO A 7 12.25 -19.48 -7.93
N LYS A 8 13.07 -20.54 -8.12
CA LYS A 8 13.18 -21.27 -9.39
C LYS A 8 11.89 -21.95 -9.84
N GLY A 9 10.95 -22.20 -8.91
CA GLY A 9 9.63 -22.74 -9.20
C GLY A 9 8.57 -21.69 -9.48
N THR A 10 8.94 -20.43 -9.63
CA THR A 10 8.01 -19.30 -9.84
C THR A 10 8.32 -18.57 -11.15
N ASN A 11 7.37 -17.76 -11.64
CA ASN A 11 7.57 -16.84 -12.75
C ASN A 11 8.57 -15.69 -12.41
N ARG A 12 9.05 -15.63 -11.16
CA ARG A 12 9.99 -14.61 -10.68
C ARG A 12 11.44 -15.08 -10.61
N ALA A 13 11.76 -16.32 -11.06
CA ALA A 13 13.09 -16.93 -10.93
C ALA A 13 14.23 -16.01 -11.42
N ILE A 14 14.15 -15.53 -12.66
CA ILE A 14 15.17 -14.67 -13.28
C ILE A 14 15.23 -13.31 -12.57
N ALA A 15 14.08 -12.69 -12.36
CA ALA A 15 14.00 -11.39 -11.70
C ALA A 15 14.53 -11.46 -10.26
N PHE A 16 14.24 -12.55 -9.53
CA PHE A 16 14.75 -12.76 -8.20
C PHE A 16 16.29 -12.85 -8.19
N GLU A 17 16.88 -13.65 -9.08
CA GLU A 17 18.34 -13.82 -9.17
C GLU A 17 19.06 -12.50 -9.49
N LEU A 18 18.51 -11.71 -10.42
CA LEU A 18 19.11 -10.44 -10.83
C LEU A 18 18.96 -9.36 -9.76
N TRP A 19 17.74 -9.15 -9.29
CA TRP A 19 17.42 -7.96 -8.51
C TRP A 19 17.68 -8.09 -7.01
N THR A 20 17.75 -9.31 -6.45
CA THR A 20 18.16 -9.48 -5.04
C THR A 20 19.63 -9.16 -4.78
N LYS A 21 20.44 -9.13 -5.83
CA LYS A 21 21.87 -8.74 -5.77
C LYS A 21 22.10 -7.28 -6.17
N SER A 22 21.07 -6.60 -6.65
CA SER A 22 21.18 -5.21 -7.07
C SER A 22 21.25 -4.28 -5.85
N PRO A 23 22.15 -3.29 -5.85
CA PRO A 23 22.19 -2.29 -4.78
C PRO A 23 20.96 -1.38 -4.76
N MET A 24 20.21 -1.28 -5.88
CA MET A 24 18.99 -0.48 -6.01
C MET A 24 17.90 -1.29 -6.74
N PRO A 25 17.22 -2.23 -6.05
CA PRO A 25 16.22 -3.10 -6.67
C PRO A 25 14.81 -2.49 -6.72
N MET A 26 14.62 -1.29 -6.15
CA MET A 26 13.31 -0.66 -6.07
C MET A 26 13.00 0.16 -7.34
N VAL A 27 11.75 0.07 -7.77
CA VAL A 27 11.20 0.85 -8.90
C VAL A 27 10.01 1.66 -8.38
N THR A 28 9.89 2.90 -8.85
CA THR A 28 8.76 3.78 -8.48
C THR A 28 8.02 4.22 -9.73
N PHE A 29 6.70 4.01 -9.74
CA PHE A 29 5.78 4.56 -10.72
C PHE A 29 4.89 5.60 -10.06
N THR A 30 4.72 6.76 -10.69
CA THR A 30 3.75 7.75 -10.24
C THR A 30 2.64 7.87 -11.29
N LYS A 31 1.39 7.74 -10.83
CA LYS A 31 0.18 7.92 -11.64
C LYS A 31 -0.76 8.89 -10.96
N THR A 32 -1.38 9.77 -11.73
CA THR A 32 -2.44 10.65 -11.24
C THR A 32 -3.80 9.94 -11.38
N PHE A 33 -4.47 9.75 -10.25
CA PHE A 33 -5.78 9.10 -10.15
C PHE A 33 -6.91 10.12 -10.12
N ASP A 34 -8.03 9.78 -10.75
CA ASP A 34 -9.30 10.47 -10.53
C ASP A 34 -9.92 9.93 -9.22
N VAL A 35 -9.94 10.76 -8.20
CA VAL A 35 -10.48 10.41 -6.86
C VAL A 35 -11.81 11.14 -6.56
N THR A 36 -12.48 11.66 -7.59
CA THR A 36 -13.75 12.39 -7.44
C THR A 36 -14.81 11.53 -6.74
N ARG A 37 -14.94 10.27 -7.15
CA ARG A 37 -15.88 9.31 -6.53
C ARG A 37 -15.52 9.04 -5.08
N LEU A 38 -14.25 8.84 -4.78
CA LEU A 38 -13.75 8.59 -3.42
C LEU A 38 -14.08 9.77 -2.48
N CYS A 39 -13.84 11.00 -2.95
CA CYS A 39 -14.21 12.21 -2.21
C CYS A 39 -15.72 12.34 -1.98
N LYS A 40 -16.56 11.90 -2.94
CA LYS A 40 -18.01 11.88 -2.81
C LYS A 40 -18.45 10.87 -1.74
N VAL A 41 -17.96 9.64 -1.81
CA VAL A 41 -18.26 8.58 -0.84
C VAL A 41 -17.80 8.97 0.56
N SER A 42 -16.58 9.50 0.71
CA SER A 42 -16.06 10.01 1.99
C SER A 42 -17.03 10.98 2.67
N ARG A 43 -17.59 11.94 1.91
CA ARG A 43 -18.56 12.89 2.44
C ARG A 43 -19.93 12.28 2.72
N GLN A 44 -20.44 11.44 1.81
CA GLN A 44 -21.77 10.83 1.95
C GLN A 44 -21.87 9.83 3.10
N ARG A 45 -20.79 9.06 3.36
CA ARG A 45 -20.74 8.04 4.41
C ARG A 45 -20.02 8.51 5.68
N SER A 46 -19.53 9.75 5.71
CA SER A 46 -18.74 10.28 6.83
C SER A 46 -17.51 9.41 7.14
N MET A 47 -16.90 8.79 6.11
CA MET A 47 -15.71 7.98 6.21
C MET A 47 -14.45 8.77 5.87
N LYS A 48 -13.34 8.50 6.55
CA LYS A 48 -12.04 9.16 6.28
C LYS A 48 -11.56 8.83 4.87
N PHE A 49 -11.17 9.85 4.09
CA PHE A 49 -10.64 9.67 2.72
C PHE A 49 -9.45 8.69 2.67
N ASN A 50 -8.48 8.85 3.57
CA ASN A 50 -7.31 7.96 3.60
C ASN A 50 -7.69 6.51 3.91
N MET A 51 -8.68 6.27 4.79
CA MET A 51 -9.20 4.92 5.05
C MET A 51 -9.80 4.30 3.78
N LEU A 52 -10.65 5.05 3.06
CA LEU A 52 -11.24 4.59 1.80
C LEU A 52 -10.17 4.29 0.74
N LEU A 53 -9.13 5.13 0.64
CA LEU A 53 -8.03 4.90 -0.28
C LEU A 53 -7.22 3.66 0.11
N CYS A 54 -6.93 3.45 1.40
CA CYS A 54 -6.27 2.25 1.90
C CYS A 54 -7.10 0.98 1.58
N TRP A 55 -8.42 1.04 1.74
CA TRP A 55 -9.30 -0.07 1.34
C TRP A 55 -9.22 -0.35 -0.16
N CYS A 56 -9.28 0.68 -1.01
CA CYS A 56 -9.14 0.53 -2.46
C CYS A 56 -7.78 -0.06 -2.85
N ILE A 57 -6.70 0.36 -2.20
CA ILE A 57 -5.36 -0.20 -2.40
C ILE A 57 -5.33 -1.69 -2.06
N GLY A 58 -5.83 -2.07 -0.89
CA GLY A 58 -5.90 -3.47 -0.46
C GLY A 58 -6.73 -4.33 -1.41
N LYS A 59 -7.90 -3.84 -1.81
CA LYS A 59 -8.81 -4.51 -2.75
C LYS A 59 -8.16 -4.72 -4.12
N ALA A 60 -7.50 -3.70 -4.67
CA ALA A 60 -6.81 -3.80 -5.95
C ALA A 60 -5.59 -4.74 -5.89
N ALA A 61 -4.83 -4.69 -4.81
CA ALA A 61 -3.64 -5.52 -4.61
C ALA A 61 -3.99 -6.99 -4.39
N SER A 62 -5.10 -7.30 -3.70
CA SER A 62 -5.49 -8.66 -3.35
C SER A 62 -5.76 -9.56 -4.57
N GLY A 63 -6.11 -8.96 -5.71
CA GLY A 63 -6.31 -9.68 -6.99
C GLY A 63 -5.01 -9.97 -7.77
N ILE A 64 -3.82 -9.66 -7.23
CA ILE A 64 -2.55 -9.76 -7.94
C ILE A 64 -1.59 -10.65 -7.15
N GLU A 65 -1.27 -11.81 -7.70
CA GLU A 65 -0.48 -12.84 -7.01
C GLU A 65 0.90 -12.33 -6.55
N GLU A 66 1.54 -11.46 -7.32
CA GLU A 66 2.86 -10.92 -7.04
C GLU A 66 2.92 -10.11 -5.73
N PHE A 67 1.80 -9.53 -5.30
CA PHE A 67 1.74 -8.85 -4.00
C PHE A 67 1.93 -9.81 -2.82
N TYR A 68 1.56 -11.07 -2.98
CA TYR A 68 1.72 -12.09 -1.93
C TYR A 68 3.11 -12.72 -1.88
N MET A 69 4.02 -12.32 -2.76
CA MET A 69 5.42 -12.79 -2.79
C MET A 69 6.36 -11.66 -2.36
N LEU A 70 7.17 -11.87 -1.34
CA LEU A 70 8.09 -10.86 -0.84
C LEU A 70 9.52 -11.37 -0.78
N PRO A 71 10.48 -10.74 -1.50
CA PRO A 71 11.90 -10.99 -1.32
C PRO A 71 12.38 -10.38 0.00
N LYS A 72 12.99 -11.17 0.86
CA LYS A 72 13.52 -10.72 2.15
C LYS A 72 14.75 -11.55 2.52
N ASN A 73 15.86 -10.88 2.86
CA ASN A 73 17.12 -11.52 3.29
C ASN A 73 17.60 -12.61 2.32
N GLY A 74 17.57 -12.35 1.01
CA GLY A 74 18.00 -13.28 -0.03
C GLY A 74 17.09 -14.49 -0.25
N LYS A 75 15.89 -14.51 0.36
CA LYS A 75 14.88 -15.55 0.25
C LYS A 75 13.59 -14.99 -0.32
N LEU A 76 12.77 -15.83 -0.93
CA LEU A 76 11.42 -15.47 -1.39
C LEU A 76 10.38 -16.11 -0.47
N TYR A 77 9.46 -15.29 0.04
CA TYR A 77 8.36 -15.74 0.89
C TYR A 77 7.04 -15.54 0.19
N LYS A 78 6.15 -16.53 0.29
CA LYS A 78 4.74 -16.44 -0.10
C LYS A 78 3.86 -16.32 1.15
N TYR A 79 2.87 -15.44 1.06
CA TYR A 79 1.90 -15.18 2.12
C TYR A 79 0.50 -15.54 1.63
N ASP A 80 -0.42 -15.86 2.54
CA ASP A 80 -1.82 -16.13 2.25
C ASP A 80 -2.76 -14.97 2.64
N ARG A 81 -2.23 -13.93 3.27
CA ARG A 81 -2.98 -12.74 3.66
C ARG A 81 -2.15 -11.48 3.55
N MET A 82 -2.86 -10.36 3.45
CA MET A 82 -2.29 -9.04 3.24
C MET A 82 -2.84 -8.06 4.26
N ALA A 83 -2.03 -7.08 4.64
CA ALA A 83 -2.46 -5.94 5.44
C ALA A 83 -1.92 -4.64 4.86
N ILE A 84 -2.62 -3.55 5.13
CA ILE A 84 -2.20 -2.19 4.78
C ILE A 84 -1.58 -1.57 6.03
N ASN A 85 -0.30 -1.18 5.94
CA ASN A 85 0.33 -0.43 7.01
C ASN A 85 -0.12 1.04 6.95
N VAL A 86 -0.62 1.53 8.07
CA VAL A 86 -1.14 2.89 8.24
C VAL A 86 -0.32 3.60 9.31
N ILE A 87 -0.04 4.87 9.06
CA ILE A 87 0.69 5.76 9.97
C ILE A 87 -0.31 6.76 10.57
N ALA A 88 -0.27 6.94 11.86
CA ALA A 88 -1.09 7.93 12.57
C ALA A 88 -0.25 8.72 13.59
N ASP A 89 -0.61 9.99 13.76
CA ASP A 89 -0.08 10.81 14.84
C ASP A 89 -0.52 10.25 16.20
N ASN A 90 0.36 10.30 17.19
CA ASN A 90 0.06 9.85 18.54
C ASN A 90 0.06 11.03 19.55
N ILE A 91 -0.54 10.80 20.70
CA ILE A 91 -0.72 11.83 21.75
C ILE A 91 0.59 12.39 22.30
N LYS A 92 1.74 11.76 22.04
CA LYS A 92 3.08 12.25 22.42
C LYS A 92 3.72 13.13 21.33
N GLY A 93 3.00 13.43 20.24
CA GLY A 93 3.50 14.23 19.12
C GLY A 93 4.44 13.50 18.17
N GLY A 94 4.51 12.16 18.28
CA GLY A 94 5.23 11.28 17.36
C GLY A 94 4.29 10.54 16.43
N LEU A 95 4.84 9.54 15.72
CA LEU A 95 4.11 8.65 14.82
C LEU A 95 4.02 7.25 15.42
N SER A 96 2.91 6.57 15.16
CA SER A 96 2.72 5.15 15.44
C SER A 96 2.15 4.45 14.22
N PHE A 97 2.34 3.13 14.14
CA PHE A 97 2.06 2.32 12.96
C PHE A 97 1.09 1.19 13.31
N CYS A 98 0.15 0.89 12.41
CA CYS A 98 -0.66 -0.33 12.53
C CYS A 98 -0.88 -0.99 11.17
N ASP A 99 -1.02 -2.32 11.20
CA ASP A 99 -1.32 -3.13 10.04
C ASP A 99 -2.81 -3.50 10.05
N VAL A 100 -3.56 -2.92 9.11
CA VAL A 100 -5.00 -3.16 8.94
C VAL A 100 -5.20 -4.29 7.95
N ALA A 101 -5.75 -5.42 8.39
CA ALA A 101 -5.99 -6.58 7.54
C ALA A 101 -6.91 -6.23 6.37
N VAL A 102 -6.52 -6.63 5.15
CA VAL A 102 -7.35 -6.43 3.95
C VAL A 102 -8.62 -7.26 4.08
N ASN A 103 -9.75 -6.62 3.81
CA ASN A 103 -11.09 -7.22 3.85
C ASN A 103 -11.92 -6.71 2.68
N ASP A 104 -12.70 -7.58 2.07
CA ASP A 104 -13.61 -7.24 0.97
C ASP A 104 -14.81 -6.39 1.44
N ASP A 105 -15.21 -6.53 2.70
CA ASP A 105 -16.25 -5.73 3.33
C ASP A 105 -15.67 -4.38 3.78
N LEU A 106 -16.17 -3.31 3.17
CA LEU A 106 -15.74 -1.94 3.46
C LEU A 106 -16.06 -1.53 4.90
N GLU A 107 -17.23 -1.90 5.43
CA GLU A 107 -17.64 -1.52 6.79
C GLU A 107 -16.76 -2.23 7.83
N ALA A 108 -16.49 -3.51 7.63
CA ALA A 108 -15.58 -4.26 8.49
C ALA A 108 -14.15 -3.69 8.45
N PHE A 109 -13.64 -3.33 7.26
CA PHE A 109 -12.35 -2.69 7.11
C PHE A 109 -12.33 -1.32 7.81
N ASN A 110 -13.36 -0.51 7.63
CA ASN A 110 -13.48 0.81 8.29
C ASN A 110 -13.48 0.68 9.81
N ALA A 111 -14.26 -0.25 10.37
CA ALA A 111 -14.30 -0.47 11.83
C ALA A 111 -12.92 -0.85 12.38
N ASN A 112 -12.23 -1.79 11.72
CA ASN A 112 -10.88 -2.21 12.11
C ASN A 112 -9.85 -1.08 11.97
N TYR A 113 -9.90 -0.33 10.86
CA TYR A 113 -9.04 0.84 10.64
C TYR A 113 -9.20 1.88 11.76
N GLN A 114 -10.45 2.22 12.12
CA GLN A 114 -10.72 3.21 13.16
C GLN A 114 -10.22 2.71 14.54
N GLN A 115 -10.54 1.47 14.89
CA GLN A 115 -10.11 0.87 16.15
C GLN A 115 -8.57 0.86 16.27
N LEU A 116 -7.86 0.38 15.26
CA LEU A 116 -6.41 0.27 15.30
C LEU A 116 -5.75 1.65 15.32
N THR A 117 -6.18 2.58 14.46
CA THR A 117 -5.59 3.94 14.44
C THR A 117 -5.83 4.69 15.74
N GLU A 118 -7.00 4.55 16.37
CA GLU A 118 -7.28 5.12 17.69
C GLU A 118 -6.38 4.47 18.76
N THR A 119 -6.28 3.14 18.77
CA THR A 119 -5.46 2.43 19.75
C THR A 119 -4.00 2.87 19.69
N ILE A 120 -3.37 2.89 18.50
CA ILE A 120 -1.96 3.30 18.36
C ILE A 120 -1.74 4.77 18.68
N SER A 121 -2.73 5.62 18.39
CA SER A 121 -2.69 7.05 18.72
C SER A 121 -2.66 7.26 20.23
N GLN A 122 -3.49 6.56 20.99
CA GLN A 122 -3.61 6.69 22.45
C GLN A 122 -2.49 5.98 23.20
N THR A 123 -2.12 4.77 22.77
CA THR A 123 -1.10 3.96 23.47
C THR A 123 0.33 4.33 23.10
N CYS A 124 0.55 4.96 21.95
CA CYS A 124 1.87 5.20 21.36
C CYS A 124 2.67 3.90 21.11
N HIS A 125 1.98 2.77 20.90
CA HIS A 125 2.57 1.47 20.61
C HIS A 125 2.10 0.98 19.24
N ASP A 126 3.05 0.49 18.44
CA ASP A 126 2.75 -0.08 17.14
C ASP A 126 2.00 -1.41 17.24
N ILE A 127 1.11 -1.67 16.29
CA ILE A 127 0.38 -2.94 16.14
C ILE A 127 0.67 -3.51 14.77
N LEU A 128 1.64 -4.42 14.68
CA LEU A 128 2.15 -4.97 13.43
C LEU A 128 1.80 -6.46 13.27
N ASP A 129 1.53 -6.88 12.03
CA ASP A 129 1.23 -8.29 11.68
C ASP A 129 2.41 -8.92 10.92
N ASP A 130 3.21 -9.72 11.61
CA ASP A 130 4.37 -10.45 11.06
C ASP A 130 3.98 -11.64 10.14
N LYS A 131 2.69 -12.01 10.12
CA LYS A 131 2.14 -13.14 9.35
C LYS A 131 1.47 -12.72 8.03
N ALA A 132 1.28 -11.44 7.80
CA ALA A 132 0.75 -10.89 6.55
C ALA A 132 1.88 -10.31 5.68
N VAL A 133 1.66 -10.25 4.37
CA VAL A 133 2.44 -9.35 3.53
C VAL A 133 1.91 -7.93 3.73
N ILE A 134 2.81 -7.00 3.94
CA ILE A 134 2.45 -5.62 4.24
C ILE A 134 2.58 -4.76 2.98
N VAL A 135 1.54 -4.00 2.66
CA VAL A 135 1.60 -2.89 1.72
C VAL A 135 1.70 -1.60 2.55
N GLY A 136 2.85 -0.96 2.51
CA GLY A 136 3.08 0.27 3.26
C GLY A 136 2.35 1.46 2.64
N THR A 137 1.86 2.39 3.47
CA THR A 137 1.27 3.63 3.00
C THR A 137 1.77 4.85 3.77
N SER A 138 1.87 6.00 3.08
CA SER A 138 2.18 7.28 3.69
C SER A 138 1.37 8.40 3.06
N ALA A 139 0.65 9.15 3.88
CA ALA A 139 -0.18 10.27 3.47
C ALA A 139 0.39 11.59 3.98
N VAL A 140 1.03 12.37 3.11
CA VAL A 140 1.56 13.72 3.41
C VAL A 140 0.49 14.76 3.09
N THR A 141 -0.55 14.83 3.93
CA THR A 141 -1.77 15.62 3.64
C THR A 141 -1.58 17.14 3.75
N GLY A 142 -0.48 17.60 4.31
CA GLY A 142 -0.18 19.03 4.50
C GLY A 142 0.07 19.78 3.20
N THR A 143 0.46 19.12 2.12
CA THR A 143 0.78 19.73 0.82
C THR A 143 0.35 18.87 -0.35
N GLU A 144 0.22 19.49 -1.53
CA GLU A 144 0.10 18.79 -2.80
C GLU A 144 1.48 18.35 -3.26
N LEU A 145 1.57 17.14 -3.77
CA LEU A 145 2.82 16.56 -4.29
C LEU A 145 2.58 16.02 -5.70
N ASP A 146 3.58 16.16 -6.56
CA ASP A 146 3.56 15.58 -7.91
C ASP A 146 4.04 14.13 -7.89
N SER A 147 5.05 13.83 -7.09
CA SER A 147 5.61 12.49 -6.91
C SER A 147 6.40 12.39 -5.60
N ILE A 148 6.58 11.16 -5.14
CA ILE A 148 7.46 10.83 -4.02
C ILE A 148 8.30 9.62 -4.44
N THR A 149 9.62 9.70 -4.28
CA THR A 149 10.50 8.55 -4.47
C THR A 149 11.22 8.25 -3.17
N ASN A 150 10.95 7.08 -2.61
CA ASN A 150 11.63 6.66 -1.39
C ASN A 150 13.01 6.10 -1.71
N GLN A 151 13.94 6.29 -0.79
CA GLN A 151 15.24 5.65 -0.87
C GLN A 151 15.17 4.19 -0.40
N TYR A 152 15.94 3.34 -1.06
CA TYR A 152 16.10 1.95 -0.61
C TYR A 152 17.12 1.87 0.53
N SER A 153 16.64 1.45 1.70
CA SER A 153 17.48 1.31 2.89
C SER A 153 18.15 -0.06 3.04
N GLY A 154 17.87 -1.01 2.14
CA GLY A 154 18.31 -2.41 2.27
C GLY A 154 17.47 -3.26 3.23
N ILE A 155 16.54 -2.67 3.96
CA ILE A 155 15.76 -3.34 5.01
C ILE A 155 14.32 -3.63 4.54
N PHE A 156 13.66 -2.62 3.95
CA PHE A 156 12.26 -2.71 3.56
C PHE A 156 12.15 -3.04 2.07
N THR A 157 11.58 -4.20 1.77
CA THR A 157 11.32 -4.68 0.40
C THR A 157 9.83 -4.67 0.04
N ASN A 158 9.00 -4.26 0.98
CA ASN A 158 7.54 -4.24 0.83
C ASN A 158 7.10 -3.24 -0.24
N PRO A 159 6.00 -3.51 -0.96
CA PRO A 159 5.30 -2.51 -1.75
C PRO A 159 4.91 -1.31 -0.89
N PHE A 160 5.05 -0.11 -1.44
CA PHE A 160 4.81 1.11 -0.70
C PHE A 160 4.11 2.15 -1.57
N LEU A 161 3.04 2.76 -1.06
CA LEU A 161 2.35 3.84 -1.72
C LEU A 161 2.44 5.13 -0.91
N ALA A 162 2.70 6.24 -1.59
CA ALA A 162 2.75 7.54 -0.95
C ALA A 162 2.03 8.59 -1.78
N TRP A 163 1.36 9.51 -1.10
CA TRP A 163 0.61 10.60 -1.73
C TRP A 163 0.56 11.85 -0.87
N GLY A 164 0.29 12.98 -1.53
CA GLY A 164 0.05 14.27 -0.89
C GLY A 164 -1.45 14.55 -0.71
N ARG A 165 -1.78 15.84 -0.59
CA ARG A 165 -3.16 16.32 -0.62
C ARG A 165 -3.71 16.23 -2.05
N TYR A 166 -4.97 15.80 -2.20
CA TYR A 166 -5.64 15.77 -3.50
C TYR A 166 -5.93 17.19 -4.03
N ARG A 167 -5.97 17.32 -5.35
CA ARG A 167 -6.20 18.57 -6.10
C ARG A 167 -7.64 18.66 -6.56
N LYS A 168 -8.35 19.70 -6.15
CA LYS A 168 -9.71 19.95 -6.61
C LYS A 168 -9.68 20.75 -7.91
N GLY A 169 -10.17 20.16 -8.99
CA GLY A 169 -10.45 20.84 -10.24
C GLY A 169 -11.93 21.14 -10.41
N TRP A 170 -12.30 21.78 -11.53
CA TRP A 170 -13.69 22.14 -11.84
C TRP A 170 -14.61 20.91 -12.01
N PHE A 171 -14.12 19.88 -12.67
CA PHE A 171 -14.91 18.68 -12.97
C PHE A 171 -14.38 17.43 -12.25
N LYS A 172 -13.12 17.41 -11.89
CA LYS A 172 -12.46 16.26 -11.30
C LYS A 172 -11.60 16.65 -10.09
N THR A 173 -11.54 15.73 -9.14
CA THR A 173 -10.54 15.78 -8.07
C THR A 173 -9.49 14.73 -8.38
N THR A 174 -8.22 15.13 -8.38
CA THR A 174 -7.11 14.25 -8.76
C THR A 174 -6.12 14.08 -7.64
N LEU A 175 -5.42 12.94 -7.62
CA LEU A 175 -4.40 12.63 -6.65
C LEU A 175 -3.24 11.88 -7.32
N PRO A 176 -2.05 12.48 -7.42
CA PRO A 176 -0.84 11.73 -7.74
C PRO A 176 -0.50 10.76 -6.62
N ILE A 177 -0.32 9.48 -6.96
CA ILE A 177 0.11 8.44 -6.04
C ILE A 177 1.37 7.81 -6.61
N SER A 178 2.43 7.78 -5.80
CA SER A 178 3.67 7.09 -6.12
C SER A 178 3.63 5.70 -5.53
N PHE A 179 3.81 4.69 -6.37
CA PHE A 179 3.85 3.28 -6.03
C PHE A 179 5.27 2.75 -6.22
N GLN A 180 5.91 2.33 -5.14
CA GLN A 180 7.23 1.73 -5.14
C GLN A 180 7.14 0.23 -4.84
N PHE A 181 7.93 -0.57 -5.54
CA PHE A 181 8.00 -2.02 -5.38
C PHE A 181 9.39 -2.56 -5.66
N HIS A 182 9.71 -3.72 -5.10
CA HIS A 182 10.95 -4.42 -5.37
C HIS A 182 10.86 -5.21 -6.69
N HIS A 183 11.83 -5.04 -7.59
CA HIS A 183 11.76 -5.63 -8.94
C HIS A 183 11.85 -7.18 -8.94
N ALA A 184 12.40 -7.79 -7.90
CA ALA A 184 12.31 -9.24 -7.72
C ALA A 184 10.89 -9.72 -7.38
N GLN A 185 10.04 -8.85 -6.78
CA GLN A 185 8.66 -9.17 -6.46
C GLN A 185 7.75 -9.05 -7.67
N MET A 186 7.80 -7.92 -8.38
CA MET A 186 6.98 -7.67 -9.56
C MET A 186 7.75 -6.84 -10.59
N ASP A 187 7.27 -6.81 -11.81
CA ASP A 187 7.80 -5.97 -12.88
C ASP A 187 6.77 -4.91 -13.32
N GLY A 188 7.13 -4.14 -14.36
CA GLY A 188 6.32 -3.04 -14.84
C GLY A 188 4.91 -3.44 -15.29
N SER A 189 4.71 -4.64 -15.83
CA SER A 189 3.39 -5.13 -16.26
C SER A 189 2.46 -5.41 -15.09
N HIS A 190 2.99 -6.01 -14.01
CA HIS A 190 2.24 -6.26 -12.77
C HIS A 190 1.89 -4.95 -12.07
N ALA A 191 2.85 -4.02 -12.02
CA ALA A 191 2.61 -2.68 -11.45
C ALA A 191 1.57 -1.90 -12.25
N ALA A 192 1.63 -1.94 -13.59
CA ALA A 192 0.64 -1.30 -14.44
C ALA A 192 -0.76 -1.89 -14.22
N ARG A 193 -0.89 -3.23 -14.16
CA ARG A 193 -2.16 -3.90 -13.84
C ARG A 193 -2.72 -3.44 -12.49
N PHE A 194 -1.88 -3.35 -11.47
CA PHE A 194 -2.29 -2.84 -10.16
C PHE A 194 -2.82 -1.40 -10.24
N LEU A 195 -2.12 -0.50 -10.91
CA LEU A 195 -2.52 0.90 -11.02
C LEU A 195 -3.85 1.07 -11.77
N GLU A 196 -4.12 0.22 -12.79
CA GLU A 196 -5.42 0.20 -13.49
C GLU A 196 -6.54 -0.37 -12.60
N GLU A 197 -6.29 -1.48 -11.88
CA GLU A 197 -7.27 -2.05 -10.95
C GLU A 197 -7.57 -1.10 -9.79
N LEU A 198 -6.57 -0.36 -9.30
CA LEU A 198 -6.79 0.67 -8.28
C LEU A 198 -7.72 1.77 -8.79
N GLN A 199 -7.52 2.27 -10.03
CA GLN A 199 -8.44 3.27 -10.59
C GLN A 199 -9.86 2.73 -10.77
N LYS A 200 -10.01 1.48 -11.22
CA LYS A 200 -11.34 0.83 -11.32
C LYS A 200 -12.01 0.72 -9.96
N THR A 201 -11.28 0.26 -8.95
CA THR A 201 -11.79 0.12 -7.57
C THR A 201 -12.23 1.48 -7.02
N ILE A 202 -11.44 2.54 -7.22
CA ILE A 202 -11.82 3.91 -6.84
C ILE A 202 -13.10 4.38 -7.56
N ASN A 203 -13.31 3.97 -8.80
CA ASN A 203 -14.50 4.37 -9.58
C ASN A 203 -15.76 3.59 -9.18
N THR A 204 -15.62 2.43 -8.55
CA THR A 204 -16.75 1.52 -8.22
C THR A 204 -17.12 1.49 -6.74
N ILE A 205 -16.34 2.14 -5.86
CA ILE A 205 -16.60 2.21 -4.42
C ILE A 205 -17.95 2.84 -4.07
#